data_27c7dc6406d52720869f6c5835b10b8a
#
_entry.id   27c7dc6406d52720869f6c5835b10b8a
#
_cell.length_a   1.000
_cell.length_b   1.000
_cell.length_c   1.000
_cell.angle_alpha   90.00
_cell.angle_beta   90.00
_cell.angle_gamma   90.00
#
_symmetry.space_group_name_H-M   'P 1'
#
loop_
_entity.id
_entity.type
_entity.pdbx_description
1 polymer ?
#
loop_
_entity_poly.entity_id
_entity_poly.type
_entity_poly.pdbx_seq_one_letter_code
_entity_poly.pdbx_strand_id
1 'polypeptide(L)'
;MKNRVTKTRRFRVTPKLLVVIFVIGLFGIVALSCTKQVAPPVEDQEGVAVLSYTRFLEEGSSHFTLNKAAIVGDNLEIEISGSGCSGMTWKVGLVDSEIIAKSLPIQRYMKVTFENKEMCLAYFTKKYTFDLKPIRVKGYNKIHINLNNWDSPLIYTY
;
A
#
# COMPACT_ATOMS: atom_id res chain seq x y z
N MET A 1 16.83 -1.15 -82.24
CA MET A 1 16.33 -0.73 -80.92
C MET A 1 14.99 -1.38 -80.73
N LYS A 2 14.88 -2.33 -79.81
CA LYS A 2 13.69 -3.22 -79.68
C LYS A 2 13.01 -2.85 -78.35
N ASN A 3 11.85 -2.15 -78.44
CA ASN A 3 11.06 -1.77 -77.25
C ASN A 3 10.31 -3.01 -76.73
N ARG A 4 10.64 -3.40 -75.47
CA ARG A 4 9.87 -4.41 -74.76
C ARG A 4 8.71 -3.72 -74.01
N VAL A 5 7.50 -3.97 -74.49
CA VAL A 5 6.27 -3.60 -73.81
C VAL A 5 6.01 -4.60 -72.65
N THR A 6 6.11 -4.11 -71.42
CA THR A 6 5.75 -4.91 -70.23
C THR A 6 4.24 -4.95 -70.03
N LYS A 7 3.67 -6.15 -70.17
CA LYS A 7 2.24 -6.43 -70.03
C LYS A 7 1.89 -6.53 -68.52
N THR A 8 1.34 -5.48 -67.97
CA THR A 8 0.80 -5.47 -66.63
C THR A 8 -0.48 -6.31 -66.57
N ARG A 9 -0.42 -7.45 -65.85
CA ARG A 9 -1.61 -8.24 -65.54
C ARG A 9 -2.42 -7.55 -64.43
N ARG A 10 -3.58 -6.99 -64.82
CA ARG A 10 -4.58 -6.53 -63.83
C ARG A 10 -5.25 -7.76 -63.18
N PHE A 11 -4.98 -7.97 -61.91
CA PHE A 11 -5.67 -8.99 -61.10
C PHE A 11 -7.09 -8.47 -60.83
N ARG A 12 -8.12 -9.09 -61.44
CA ARG A 12 -9.52 -8.80 -61.09
C ARG A 12 -9.84 -9.52 -59.81
N VAL A 13 -9.87 -8.77 -58.71
CA VAL A 13 -10.36 -9.28 -57.42
C VAL A 13 -11.89 -9.34 -57.52
N THR A 14 -12.46 -10.54 -57.42
CA THR A 14 -13.91 -10.74 -57.41
C THR A 14 -14.50 -10.25 -56.07
N PRO A 15 -15.73 -9.68 -56.08
CA PRO A 15 -16.34 -9.16 -54.85
C PRO A 15 -16.49 -10.20 -53.74
N LYS A 16 -16.57 -11.48 -54.07
CA LYS A 16 -16.61 -12.59 -53.11
C LYS A 16 -15.29 -12.79 -52.36
N LEU A 17 -14.13 -12.50 -53.00
CA LEU A 17 -12.82 -12.59 -52.37
C LEU A 17 -12.58 -11.41 -51.37
N LEU A 18 -13.12 -10.22 -51.67
CA LEU A 18 -13.05 -9.06 -50.80
C LEU A 18 -13.84 -9.25 -49.49
N VAL A 19 -15.03 -9.92 -49.57
CA VAL A 19 -15.84 -10.20 -48.38
C VAL A 19 -15.16 -11.23 -47.47
N VAL A 20 -14.49 -12.24 -48.04
CA VAL A 20 -13.75 -13.23 -47.23
C VAL A 20 -12.56 -12.61 -46.50
N ILE A 21 -11.83 -11.69 -47.14
CA ILE A 21 -10.71 -10.98 -46.50
C ILE A 21 -11.22 -10.04 -45.39
N PHE A 22 -12.40 -9.41 -45.58
CA PHE A 22 -13.01 -8.54 -44.58
C PHE A 22 -13.51 -9.30 -43.33
N VAL A 23 -14.06 -10.50 -43.52
CA VAL A 23 -14.53 -11.36 -42.41
C VAL A 23 -13.36 -11.95 -41.63
N ILE A 24 -12.25 -12.31 -42.29
CA ILE A 24 -11.05 -12.80 -41.60
C ILE A 24 -10.34 -11.65 -40.84
N GLY A 25 -10.38 -10.43 -41.38
CA GLY A 25 -9.83 -9.24 -40.69
C GLY A 25 -10.60 -8.83 -39.44
N LEU A 26 -11.92 -9.09 -39.38
CA LEU A 26 -12.75 -8.72 -38.21
C LEU A 26 -12.65 -9.73 -37.05
N PHE A 27 -12.18 -10.97 -37.33
CA PHE A 27 -12.05 -12.00 -36.29
C PHE A 27 -10.66 -12.08 -35.64
N GLY A 28 -9.70 -11.29 -36.17
CA GLY A 28 -8.28 -11.31 -35.71
C GLY A 28 -7.90 -10.34 -34.58
N ILE A 29 -8.84 -9.52 -34.07
CA ILE A 29 -8.53 -8.50 -33.04
C ILE A 29 -9.26 -8.83 -31.72
N VAL A 30 -9.22 -10.10 -31.32
CA VAL A 30 -9.32 -10.41 -29.89
C VAL A 30 -7.89 -10.69 -29.39
N ALA A 31 -7.04 -9.67 -29.45
CA ALA A 31 -5.83 -9.67 -28.65
C ALA A 31 -6.27 -9.70 -27.20
N LEU A 32 -6.07 -10.86 -26.53
CA LEU A 32 -6.10 -10.97 -25.09
C LEU A 32 -5.08 -9.97 -24.53
N SER A 33 -5.53 -8.76 -24.27
CA SER A 33 -4.84 -7.81 -23.41
C SER A 33 -5.03 -8.31 -21.98
N CYS A 34 -4.29 -9.34 -21.60
CA CYS A 34 -3.97 -9.57 -20.19
C CYS A 34 -3.08 -8.42 -19.73
N THR A 35 -3.65 -7.26 -19.52
CA THR A 35 -3.03 -6.26 -18.67
C THR A 35 -2.99 -6.88 -17.28
N LYS A 36 -1.78 -7.29 -16.82
CA LYS A 36 -1.54 -7.44 -15.40
C LYS A 36 -2.05 -6.15 -14.77
N GLN A 37 -3.15 -6.21 -14.04
CA GLN A 37 -3.53 -5.14 -13.15
C GLN A 37 -2.39 -5.05 -12.13
N VAL A 38 -1.46 -4.12 -12.38
CA VAL A 38 -0.54 -3.65 -11.36
C VAL A 38 -1.46 -3.04 -10.32
N ALA A 39 -1.50 -3.66 -9.13
CA ALA A 39 -2.18 -3.07 -8.00
C ALA A 39 -1.74 -1.60 -7.90
N PRO A 40 -2.68 -0.66 -7.67
CA PRO A 40 -2.30 0.74 -7.52
C PRO A 40 -1.21 0.83 -6.46
N PRO A 41 -0.20 1.70 -6.64
CA PRO A 41 0.84 1.87 -5.64
C PRO A 41 0.17 2.14 -4.29
N VAL A 42 0.57 1.37 -3.28
CA VAL A 42 0.11 1.58 -1.91
C VAL A 42 0.60 2.98 -1.54
N GLU A 43 -0.32 3.93 -1.40
CA GLU A 43 -0.02 5.29 -0.99
C GLU A 43 0.43 5.23 0.47
N ASP A 44 1.71 5.47 0.71
CA ASP A 44 2.28 5.52 2.05
C ASP A 44 1.72 6.77 2.74
N GLN A 45 0.94 6.58 3.81
CA GLN A 45 0.43 7.69 4.60
C GLN A 45 1.43 7.99 5.73
N GLU A 46 1.85 9.23 5.80
CA GLU A 46 2.78 9.71 6.81
C GLU A 46 2.04 10.33 8.00
N GLY A 47 2.55 10.08 9.19
CA GLY A 47 2.04 10.62 10.45
C GLY A 47 3.16 10.89 11.43
N VAL A 48 2.81 11.41 12.59
CA VAL A 48 3.73 11.65 13.70
C VAL A 48 3.21 10.93 14.93
N ALA A 49 4.10 10.32 15.70
CA ALA A 49 3.73 9.72 16.99
C ALA A 49 3.21 10.81 17.94
N VAL A 50 2.01 10.60 18.46
CA VAL A 50 1.36 11.53 19.40
C VAL A 50 1.58 11.06 20.83
N LEU A 51 2.16 11.92 21.65
CA LEU A 51 2.33 11.66 23.08
C LEU A 51 1.05 12.07 23.81
N SER A 52 0.32 11.11 24.34
CA SER A 52 -0.88 11.38 25.13
C SER A 52 -1.35 10.14 25.90
N TYR A 53 -1.17 10.17 27.21
CA TYR A 53 -1.67 9.10 28.09
C TYR A 53 -3.18 8.95 28.03
N THR A 54 -3.93 10.04 27.98
CA THR A 54 -5.39 10.02 27.89
C THR A 54 -5.84 9.33 26.61
N ARG A 55 -5.30 9.75 25.45
CA ARG A 55 -5.62 9.10 24.16
C ARG A 55 -5.20 7.62 24.14
N PHE A 56 -4.07 7.32 24.76
CA PHE A 56 -3.62 5.92 24.87
C PHE A 56 -4.62 5.04 25.61
N LEU A 57 -5.27 5.55 26.65
CA LEU A 57 -6.27 4.82 27.41
C LEU A 57 -7.65 4.78 26.72
N GLU A 58 -8.11 5.92 26.24
CA GLU A 58 -9.49 6.14 25.83
C GLU A 58 -9.75 5.83 24.36
N GLU A 59 -8.76 6.04 23.47
CA GLU A 59 -9.00 5.77 22.05
C GLU A 59 -9.20 4.27 21.79
N GLY A 60 -10.43 3.94 21.41
CA GLY A 60 -10.77 2.63 20.86
C GLY A 60 -10.19 2.47 19.45
N SER A 61 -10.21 1.24 18.97
CA SER A 61 -9.75 0.94 17.62
C SER A 61 -10.77 0.04 16.92
N SER A 62 -11.09 0.34 15.66
CA SER A 62 -11.78 -0.60 14.81
C SER A 62 -10.96 -1.87 14.67
N HIS A 63 -11.59 -2.97 14.29
CA HIS A 63 -10.86 -4.22 14.10
C HIS A 63 -9.88 -4.11 12.92
N PHE A 64 -8.62 -4.46 13.14
CA PHE A 64 -7.57 -4.54 12.13
C PHE A 64 -6.54 -5.60 12.49
N THR A 65 -5.76 -6.01 11.52
CA THR A 65 -4.61 -6.89 11.70
C THR A 65 -3.33 -6.10 11.45
N LEU A 66 -2.41 -6.11 12.40
CA LEU A 66 -1.06 -5.57 12.23
C LEU A 66 -0.18 -6.65 11.61
N ASN A 67 0.14 -6.52 10.32
CA ASN A 67 0.89 -7.53 9.56
C ASN A 67 2.41 -7.34 9.71
N LYS A 68 2.84 -6.07 9.83
CA LYS A 68 4.26 -5.73 9.92
C LYS A 68 4.45 -4.50 10.79
N ALA A 69 5.53 -4.51 11.56
CA ALA A 69 6.05 -3.33 12.23
C ALA A 69 7.59 -3.37 12.19
N ALA A 70 8.21 -2.30 11.73
CA ALA A 70 9.66 -2.18 11.63
C ALA A 70 10.11 -0.74 11.84
N ILE A 71 11.27 -0.54 12.43
CA ILE A 71 11.87 0.78 12.56
C ILE A 71 12.91 0.96 11.46
N VAL A 72 12.79 2.05 10.70
CA VAL A 72 13.69 2.44 9.63
C VAL A 72 14.14 3.89 9.89
N GLY A 73 15.37 4.05 10.36
CA GLY A 73 15.86 5.35 10.82
C GLY A 73 15.01 5.91 11.97
N ASP A 74 14.42 7.07 11.76
CA ASP A 74 13.55 7.75 12.73
C ASP A 74 12.06 7.38 12.57
N ASN A 75 11.73 6.46 11.69
CA ASN A 75 10.36 6.13 11.36
C ASN A 75 9.96 4.73 11.82
N LEU A 76 8.74 4.61 12.32
CA LEU A 76 8.04 3.35 12.46
C LEU A 76 7.21 3.11 11.20
N GLU A 77 7.57 2.10 10.44
CA GLU A 77 6.78 1.61 9.31
C GLU A 77 5.90 0.46 9.75
N ILE A 78 4.60 0.58 9.53
CA ILE A 78 3.63 -0.47 9.80
C ILE A 78 2.84 -0.84 8.55
N GLU A 79 2.38 -2.08 8.53
CA GLU A 79 1.45 -2.58 7.53
C GLU A 79 0.24 -3.14 8.24
N ILE A 80 -0.94 -2.61 7.94
CA ILE A 80 -2.19 -3.03 8.54
C ILE A 80 -3.17 -3.51 7.48
N SER A 81 -4.00 -4.46 7.87
CA SER A 81 -5.10 -4.97 7.05
C SER A 81 -6.43 -4.79 7.75
N GLY A 82 -7.46 -4.49 6.98
CA GLY A 82 -8.82 -4.34 7.44
C GLY A 82 -9.84 -4.45 6.32
N SER A 83 -11.12 -4.56 6.67
CA SER A 83 -12.21 -4.54 5.70
C SER A 83 -12.59 -3.11 5.35
N GLY A 84 -13.05 -2.87 4.12
CA GLY A 84 -13.48 -1.55 3.68
C GLY A 84 -13.87 -1.51 2.21
N CYS A 85 -14.25 -0.34 1.71
CA CYS A 85 -14.59 -0.10 0.31
C CYS A 85 -13.35 0.24 -0.53
N SER A 86 -12.46 1.06 0.03
CA SER A 86 -11.22 1.51 -0.62
C SER A 86 -10.08 1.76 0.38
N GLY A 87 -10.39 1.85 1.67
CA GLY A 87 -9.47 2.26 2.71
C GLY A 87 -9.02 3.73 2.60
N MET A 88 -9.65 4.54 1.74
CA MET A 88 -9.30 5.96 1.59
C MET A 88 -9.74 6.81 2.77
N THR A 89 -10.76 6.37 3.49
CA THR A 89 -11.30 7.08 4.66
C THR A 89 -10.75 6.55 5.98
N TRP A 90 -9.84 5.59 5.92
CA TRP A 90 -9.19 5.06 7.11
C TRP A 90 -8.36 6.13 7.80
N LYS A 91 -8.52 6.25 9.12
CA LYS A 91 -7.65 7.09 9.94
C LYS A 91 -6.83 6.18 10.84
N VAL A 92 -5.52 6.26 10.68
CA VAL A 92 -4.56 5.50 11.45
C VAL A 92 -3.69 6.46 12.22
N GLY A 93 -3.51 6.18 13.49
CA GLY A 93 -2.68 6.99 14.39
C GLY A 93 -1.72 6.12 15.18
N LEU A 94 -0.64 6.72 15.64
CA LEU A 94 0.30 6.11 16.57
C LEU A 94 0.31 6.93 17.85
N VAL A 95 -0.05 6.33 18.98
CA VAL A 95 -0.17 7.01 20.27
C VAL A 95 0.81 6.39 21.25
N ASP A 96 1.62 7.25 21.87
CA ASP A 96 2.52 6.89 22.96
C ASP A 96 1.86 7.17 24.31
N SER A 97 2.02 6.26 25.26
CA SER A 97 1.43 6.36 26.60
C SER A 97 2.09 7.38 27.51
N GLU A 98 3.17 8.03 27.08
CA GLU A 98 4.04 8.88 27.92
C GLU A 98 4.71 8.16 29.11
N ILE A 99 4.39 6.87 29.29
CA ILE A 99 5.01 6.07 30.36
C ILE A 99 6.40 5.63 29.92
N ILE A 100 7.39 5.92 30.76
CA ILE A 100 8.78 5.50 30.57
C ILE A 100 9.12 4.50 31.67
N ALA A 101 9.24 3.22 31.32
CA ALA A 101 9.75 2.23 32.26
C ALA A 101 11.29 2.34 32.36
N LYS A 102 11.77 2.57 33.58
CA LYS A 102 13.20 2.75 33.89
C LYS A 102 13.92 1.39 33.89
N SER A 103 14.21 0.88 32.71
CA SER A 103 15.04 -0.31 32.47
C SER A 103 16.25 0.07 31.59
N LEU A 104 17.13 -0.87 31.30
CA LEU A 104 18.23 -0.69 30.35
C LEU A 104 18.13 -1.73 29.24
N PRO A 105 17.78 -1.31 28.01
CA PRO A 105 17.32 0.04 27.60
C PRO A 105 15.96 0.39 28.20
N ILE A 106 15.66 1.71 28.29
CA ILE A 106 14.35 2.19 28.72
C ILE A 106 13.25 1.71 27.78
N GLN A 107 12.04 1.60 28.30
CA GLN A 107 10.90 1.12 27.51
C GLN A 107 9.80 2.17 27.44
N ARG A 108 9.15 2.22 26.28
CA ARG A 108 7.94 3.00 26.02
C ARG A 108 6.83 2.09 25.52
N TYR A 109 5.60 2.50 25.75
CA TYR A 109 4.41 1.72 25.37
C TYR A 109 3.60 2.54 24.38
N MET A 110 3.35 1.96 23.22
CA MET A 110 2.66 2.61 22.11
C MET A 110 1.51 1.73 21.60
N LYS A 111 0.52 2.37 21.01
CA LYS A 111 -0.53 1.65 20.29
C LYS A 111 -0.83 2.29 18.93
N VAL A 112 -1.20 1.47 17.98
CA VAL A 112 -1.82 1.90 16.73
C VAL A 112 -3.30 2.10 16.98
N THR A 113 -3.84 3.26 16.61
CA THR A 113 -5.28 3.53 16.60
C THR A 113 -5.79 3.43 15.17
N PHE A 114 -6.97 2.87 15.00
CA PHE A 114 -7.58 2.67 13.68
C PHE A 114 -9.06 3.01 13.73
N GLU A 115 -9.45 4.06 13.01
CA GLU A 115 -10.85 4.43 12.78
C GLU A 115 -11.23 4.07 11.35
N ASN A 116 -12.23 3.21 11.21
CA ASN A 116 -12.78 2.79 9.93
C ASN A 116 -14.30 2.89 9.94
N LYS A 117 -14.84 3.71 9.03
CA LYS A 117 -16.29 3.90 8.84
C LYS A 117 -16.80 3.26 7.54
N GLU A 118 -15.95 2.54 6.83
CA GLU A 118 -16.33 1.86 5.60
C GLU A 118 -17.09 0.57 5.89
N MET A 119 -18.18 0.33 5.16
CA MET A 119 -19.10 -0.79 5.41
C MET A 119 -18.94 -1.95 4.41
N CYS A 120 -17.96 -1.87 3.49
CA CYS A 120 -17.72 -2.92 2.51
C CYS A 120 -16.91 -4.08 3.11
N LEU A 121 -17.09 -5.28 2.54
CA LEU A 121 -16.42 -6.50 2.98
C LEU A 121 -15.11 -6.79 2.22
N ALA A 122 -14.69 -5.93 1.29
CA ALA A 122 -13.40 -6.10 0.64
C ALA A 122 -12.27 -5.92 1.67
N TYR A 123 -11.19 -6.70 1.52
CA TYR A 123 -10.08 -6.69 2.48
C TYR A 123 -8.86 -6.07 1.83
N PHE A 124 -8.30 -5.06 2.49
CA PHE A 124 -7.16 -4.28 1.99
C PHE A 124 -6.00 -4.32 2.97
N THR A 125 -4.82 -4.13 2.43
CA THR A 125 -3.59 -3.92 3.19
C THR A 125 -3.01 -2.57 2.81
N LYS A 126 -2.65 -1.76 3.81
CA LYS A 126 -2.05 -0.44 3.63
C LYS A 126 -0.84 -0.26 4.53
N LYS A 127 0.10 0.59 4.08
CA LYS A 127 1.30 0.96 4.82
C LYS A 127 1.15 2.37 5.39
N TYR A 128 1.72 2.55 6.57
CA TYR A 128 1.77 3.82 7.27
C TYR A 128 3.16 4.02 7.86
N THR A 129 3.61 5.26 7.85
CA THR A 129 4.92 5.65 8.39
C THR A 129 4.73 6.72 9.44
N PHE A 130 5.34 6.57 10.62
CA PHE A 130 5.23 7.50 11.73
C PHE A 130 6.59 7.98 12.20
N ASP A 131 6.80 9.30 12.26
CA ASP A 131 8.00 9.91 12.85
C ASP A 131 8.05 9.65 14.36
N LEU A 132 9.13 9.04 14.81
CA LEU A 132 9.39 8.70 16.20
C LEU A 132 10.23 9.75 16.96
N LYS A 133 10.69 10.82 16.32
CA LYS A 133 11.50 11.84 16.99
C LYS A 133 10.85 12.41 18.25
N PRO A 134 9.50 12.61 18.31
CA PRO A 134 8.86 13.12 19.52
C PRO A 134 9.00 12.22 20.75
N ILE A 135 9.22 10.92 20.57
CA ILE A 135 9.34 9.97 21.69
C ILE A 135 10.77 9.81 22.20
N ARG A 136 11.75 10.51 21.62
CA ARG A 136 13.13 10.47 22.10
C ARG A 136 13.24 10.97 23.54
N VAL A 137 14.10 10.33 24.32
CA VAL A 137 14.31 10.67 25.73
C VAL A 137 15.72 11.21 25.90
N LYS A 138 15.82 12.42 26.46
CA LYS A 138 17.11 13.08 26.70
C LYS A 138 18.03 12.20 27.57
N GLY A 139 19.26 12.03 27.14
CA GLY A 139 20.26 11.23 27.85
C GLY A 139 20.27 9.76 27.50
N TYR A 140 19.43 9.34 26.56
CA TYR A 140 19.40 7.98 26.03
C TYR A 140 19.53 8.02 24.52
N ASN A 141 20.10 6.99 23.95
CA ASN A 141 20.24 6.83 22.49
C ASN A 141 19.57 5.54 21.98
N LYS A 142 18.88 4.83 22.86
CA LYS A 142 18.16 3.59 22.55
C LYS A 142 16.95 3.41 23.44
N ILE A 143 15.82 3.08 22.83
CA ILE A 143 14.56 2.75 23.51
C ILE A 143 14.00 1.44 22.97
N HIS A 144 13.39 0.64 23.83
CA HIS A 144 12.50 -0.45 23.44
C HIS A 144 11.07 0.09 23.35
N ILE A 145 10.43 -0.11 22.22
CA ILE A 145 9.04 0.25 21.98
C ILE A 145 8.20 -1.03 22.09
N ASN A 146 7.35 -1.09 23.09
CA ASN A 146 6.34 -2.14 23.24
C ASN A 146 5.09 -1.65 22.49
N LEU A 147 4.89 -2.15 21.28
CA LEU A 147 3.75 -1.80 20.44
C LEU A 147 2.60 -2.77 20.73
N ASN A 148 1.41 -2.23 21.05
CA ASN A 148 0.24 -3.06 21.28
C ASN A 148 -0.11 -3.90 20.03
N ASN A 149 -0.54 -5.14 20.21
CA ASN A 149 -0.79 -6.12 19.15
C ASN A 149 0.46 -6.49 18.31
N TRP A 150 1.65 -6.35 18.90
CA TRP A 150 2.90 -6.79 18.31
C TRP A 150 3.74 -7.56 19.32
N ASP A 151 4.17 -8.78 18.99
CA ASP A 151 4.71 -9.73 19.97
C ASP A 151 6.12 -9.40 20.48
N SER A 152 6.90 -8.66 19.72
CA SER A 152 8.30 -8.38 20.05
C SER A 152 8.56 -6.89 20.20
N PRO A 153 9.33 -6.46 21.22
CA PRO A 153 9.74 -5.08 21.33
C PRO A 153 10.53 -4.62 20.11
N LEU A 154 10.21 -3.42 19.62
CA LEU A 154 10.96 -2.78 18.54
C LEU A 154 12.09 -1.94 19.16
N ILE A 155 13.27 -1.98 18.54
CA ILE A 155 14.44 -1.26 19.03
C ILE A 155 14.61 0.01 18.21
N TYR A 156 14.45 1.17 18.84
CA TYR A 156 14.72 2.47 18.24
C TYR A 156 16.04 3.03 18.76
N THR A 157 16.98 3.26 17.84
CA THR A 157 18.30 3.86 18.14
C THR A 157 18.42 5.18 17.39
N TYR A 158 18.90 6.26 18.05
CA TYR A 158 18.96 7.62 17.52
C TYR A 158 20.13 8.42 18.08
#